data_6149d5e1a58540e19faccb3c55e9f250
#
_entry.id   6149d5e1a58540e19faccb3c55e9f250
#
_cell.length_a   1.000
_cell.length_b   1.000
_cell.length_c   1.000
_cell.angle_alpha   90.00
_cell.angle_beta   90.00
_cell.angle_gamma   90.00
#
_symmetry.space_group_name_H-M   'P 1'
#
loop_
_entity.id
_entity.type
_entity.pdbx_description
1 polymer ?
#
loop_
_entity_poly.entity_id
_entity_poly.type
_entity_poly.pdbx_seq_one_letter_code
_entity_poly.pdbx_strand_id
1 'polypeptide(L)'
;MVKKITYLLCLVLIVSCEPESLQTVQKVQRMTKLAYGELEVCGDLIDVRSFEVSGEFYPQNSNYILKSDINGIFSSPQKYAVSLKEKRGPQKVRMGNDGNLIIASQAECLGCWGWRRTGDSFVMNDLTYHLHTKECKTDEWVVIPHVAGHYSSVVFGSNIRVVPDDLHGKLLAKVDVLRGGSHVSNASITILPDGTYLASCNGVASSRYPSFFQSTDKGETWTKVHVENYPLNGVVNYYSLFVHRGALYIMGCTKDGTNMMIQRSEDGGRTWTDPADENSGLISTDVFHGAVVPVVEANGKLWRAAERARGDDFSKNHPVVMSCSADADLLKASNWTISNELNEKNWNYDGHTFTSFIEGNAVVGRNGAIYNILRANATTTTEVAAKVRLIGSKWIYFSESDFIKMPGGGKKFVIRYDSVSDMYWALTNPAEETTYYHSGMYYQGLDKGLMRNWLVLCCSKDLVNWETYRTIVYCEDPFFHGYQYPDWVFDGNDIIAVCRTAAPEDRGLPTRQHDANMFTFHKIKNFRDKQE
;
A
#
# COMPACT_ATOMS: atom_id res chain seq x y z
N MET A 1 44.87 -26.68 0.34
CA MET A 1 45.06 -26.01 -0.96
C MET A 1 43.69 -25.58 -1.47
N VAL A 2 42.99 -24.73 -0.73
CA VAL A 2 41.71 -24.07 -1.12
C VAL A 2 41.62 -22.77 -0.33
N LYS A 3 42.19 -21.71 -0.84
CA LYS A 3 42.00 -20.32 -0.36
C LYS A 3 42.65 -19.38 -1.37
N LYS A 4 41.99 -19.16 -2.50
CA LYS A 4 42.37 -18.07 -3.43
C LYS A 4 41.41 -17.98 -4.62
N ILE A 5 40.11 -17.89 -4.43
CA ILE A 5 39.17 -17.61 -5.54
C ILE A 5 38.06 -16.62 -5.15
N THR A 6 38.07 -16.05 -3.96
CA THR A 6 36.96 -15.20 -3.51
C THR A 6 37.21 -13.69 -3.59
N TYR A 7 38.31 -13.24 -4.20
CA TYR A 7 38.64 -11.81 -4.27
C TYR A 7 38.58 -11.20 -5.68
N LEU A 8 38.18 -11.94 -6.69
CA LEU A 8 38.18 -11.42 -8.07
C LEU A 8 36.81 -10.98 -8.59
N LEU A 9 35.71 -11.24 -7.86
CA LEU A 9 34.35 -10.83 -8.30
C LEU A 9 33.87 -9.48 -7.71
N CYS A 10 34.57 -8.96 -6.69
CA CYS A 10 34.18 -7.65 -6.14
C CYS A 10 34.85 -6.45 -6.85
N LEU A 11 35.76 -6.67 -7.76
CA LEU A 11 36.45 -5.58 -8.46
C LEU A 11 35.83 -5.19 -9.81
N VAL A 12 34.88 -5.95 -10.32
CA VAL A 12 34.31 -5.67 -11.65
C VAL A 12 33.04 -4.83 -11.55
N LEU A 13 32.40 -4.70 -10.36
CA LEU A 13 31.19 -3.89 -10.16
C LEU A 13 31.45 -2.44 -9.71
N ILE A 14 32.71 -2.08 -9.46
CA ILE A 14 33.09 -0.69 -9.16
C ILE A 14 33.39 0.12 -10.44
N VAL A 15 33.46 -0.53 -11.59
CA VAL A 15 33.87 0.12 -12.87
C VAL A 15 32.68 0.72 -13.64
N SER A 16 31.45 0.56 -13.19
CA SER A 16 30.30 1.22 -13.84
C SER A 16 29.91 2.58 -13.25
N CYS A 17 30.61 3.02 -12.20
CA CYS A 17 30.62 4.41 -11.76
C CYS A 17 32.05 4.96 -11.95
N GLU A 18 32.61 4.81 -13.14
CA GLU A 18 33.72 5.69 -13.47
C GLU A 18 33.22 7.12 -13.38
N PRO A 19 33.91 8.02 -12.63
CA PRO A 19 33.70 9.43 -12.83
C PRO A 19 33.94 9.64 -14.33
N GLU A 20 32.92 10.10 -15.05
CA GLU A 20 33.14 10.63 -16.39
C GLU A 20 34.43 11.39 -16.31
N SER A 21 35.41 10.95 -17.06
CA SER A 21 36.77 11.49 -17.09
C SER A 21 36.68 12.98 -16.84
N LEU A 22 37.52 13.49 -15.95
CA LEU A 22 37.84 14.90 -15.81
C LEU A 22 38.17 15.48 -17.21
N GLN A 23 37.18 15.48 -18.08
CA GLN A 23 37.20 16.36 -19.23
C GLN A 23 37.23 17.75 -18.62
N THR A 24 38.31 18.42 -18.83
CA THR A 24 38.59 19.82 -18.57
C THR A 24 37.29 20.55 -18.33
N VAL A 25 37.03 20.90 -17.06
CA VAL A 25 35.87 21.66 -16.64
C VAL A 25 35.84 22.90 -17.51
N GLN A 26 35.14 22.82 -18.64
CA GLN A 26 34.59 24.02 -19.23
C GLN A 26 33.75 24.57 -18.09
N LYS A 27 34.20 25.71 -17.53
CA LYS A 27 33.44 26.55 -16.62
C LYS A 27 32.03 26.49 -17.12
N VAL A 28 31.16 25.68 -16.45
CA VAL A 28 29.75 25.54 -16.83
C VAL A 28 29.28 26.98 -16.90
N GLN A 29 28.94 27.43 -18.09
CA GLN A 29 28.39 28.76 -18.29
C GLN A 29 27.33 28.89 -17.21
N ARG A 30 27.51 29.88 -16.31
CA ARG A 30 26.56 30.12 -15.21
C ARG A 30 25.18 29.83 -15.73
N MET A 31 24.47 28.90 -15.13
CA MET A 31 23.12 28.52 -15.56
C MET A 31 22.19 29.72 -15.28
N THR A 32 22.35 30.75 -16.08
CA THR A 32 21.75 32.08 -15.91
C THR A 32 20.26 32.14 -16.23
N LYS A 33 19.67 30.99 -16.61
CA LYS A 33 18.22 30.89 -16.86
C LYS A 33 17.74 29.46 -16.60
N LEU A 34 17.79 29.03 -15.35
CA LEU A 34 16.93 27.93 -14.94
C LEU A 34 15.57 28.54 -14.66
N ALA A 35 14.58 28.24 -15.49
CA ALA A 35 13.20 28.49 -15.14
C ALA A 35 12.84 27.49 -14.05
N TYR A 36 12.84 27.92 -12.81
CA TYR A 36 12.34 27.12 -11.70
C TYR A 36 10.83 27.19 -11.74
N GLY A 37 10.24 26.03 -11.77
CA GLY A 37 8.80 25.90 -11.62
C GLY A 37 8.33 26.08 -10.20
N GLU A 38 7.06 26.13 -10.04
CA GLU A 38 6.43 25.91 -8.75
C GLU A 38 6.75 24.48 -8.31
N LEU A 39 7.29 24.33 -7.10
CA LEU A 39 7.60 23.02 -6.50
C LEU A 39 6.59 22.74 -5.39
N GLU A 40 5.90 21.63 -5.50
CA GLU A 40 5.16 21.04 -4.39
C GLU A 40 6.05 20.01 -3.73
N VAL A 41 6.30 20.16 -2.44
CA VAL A 41 7.12 19.22 -1.66
C VAL A 41 6.21 18.36 -0.85
N CYS A 42 6.31 17.05 -1.03
CA CYS A 42 5.60 16.09 -0.21
C CYS A 42 6.39 15.69 1.02
N GLY A 43 5.68 15.58 2.12
CA GLY A 43 6.25 15.21 3.41
C GLY A 43 6.52 16.42 4.29
N ASP A 44 6.75 16.13 5.57
CA ASP A 44 7.03 17.14 6.56
C ASP A 44 8.41 17.73 6.33
N LEU A 45 8.44 18.95 5.85
CA LEU A 45 9.65 19.75 5.84
C LEU A 45 9.99 20.13 7.26
N ILE A 46 11.21 19.86 7.64
CA ILE A 46 11.50 19.82 9.03
C ILE A 46 12.56 20.76 9.46
N ASP A 47 12.29 21.20 10.68
CA ASP A 47 13.17 21.71 11.71
C ASP A 47 14.46 22.29 11.13
N VAL A 48 14.30 23.47 10.62
CA VAL A 48 15.42 24.23 10.14
C VAL A 48 16.07 24.85 11.31
N ARG A 49 17.20 24.31 11.61
CA ARG A 49 18.18 25.04 12.40
C ARG A 49 18.72 26.14 11.51
N SER A 50 18.80 27.35 12.06
CA SER A 50 19.53 28.44 11.44
C SER A 50 20.96 27.95 11.14
N PHE A 51 21.39 28.02 9.89
CA PHE A 51 22.75 27.73 9.52
C PHE A 51 23.38 28.93 8.81
N GLU A 52 24.64 29.11 9.05
CA GLU A 52 25.46 30.06 8.35
C GLU A 52 25.94 29.40 7.05
N VAL A 53 25.49 29.96 5.95
CA VAL A 53 26.11 29.78 4.64
C VAL A 53 26.74 31.10 4.31
N SER A 54 27.57 31.20 3.32
CA SER A 54 28.03 32.50 2.77
C SER A 54 26.83 33.27 2.18
N GLY A 55 25.93 33.70 3.05
CA GLY A 55 24.64 34.32 2.81
C GLY A 55 23.63 33.93 3.90
N GLU A 56 22.78 34.86 4.28
CA GLU A 56 21.79 34.64 5.33
C GLU A 56 20.56 33.89 4.83
N PHE A 57 20.26 32.77 5.49
CA PHE A 57 19.00 32.02 5.32
C PHE A 57 18.04 32.40 6.42
N TYR A 58 16.77 32.71 6.08
CA TYR A 58 15.74 33.01 7.07
C TYR A 58 14.57 32.04 6.97
N PRO A 59 14.23 31.39 8.08
CA PRO A 59 12.98 30.64 8.15
C PRO A 59 11.79 31.59 8.26
N GLN A 60 10.82 31.53 7.37
CA GLN A 60 9.49 32.08 7.57
C GLN A 60 8.46 30.97 7.32
N ASN A 61 7.84 30.48 8.40
CA ASN A 61 6.70 29.57 8.35
C ASN A 61 6.84 28.42 7.33
N SER A 62 7.77 27.53 7.54
CA SER A 62 8.05 26.37 6.69
C SER A 62 8.61 26.65 5.27
N ASN A 63 8.67 27.90 4.84
CA ASN A 63 9.28 28.29 3.58
C ASN A 63 10.56 29.10 3.84
N TYR A 64 11.69 28.59 3.39
CA TYR A 64 12.98 29.26 3.56
C TYR A 64 13.32 30.08 2.33
N ILE A 65 13.83 31.29 2.57
CA ILE A 65 14.25 32.19 1.50
C ILE A 65 15.77 32.34 1.59
N LEU A 66 16.46 31.95 0.55
CA LEU A 66 17.85 32.29 0.37
C LEU A 66 17.96 33.79 0.11
N LYS A 67 18.54 34.54 1.03
CA LYS A 67 18.65 36.01 0.92
C LYS A 67 19.73 36.45 -0.08
N SER A 68 20.71 35.65 -0.28
CA SER A 68 21.77 35.89 -1.24
C SER A 68 21.99 34.68 -2.13
N ASP A 69 22.41 34.95 -3.35
CA ASP A 69 22.81 33.89 -4.27
C ASP A 69 24.06 33.17 -3.74
N ILE A 70 23.96 31.85 -3.59
CA ILE A 70 25.09 31.02 -3.18
C ILE A 70 26.07 30.98 -4.35
N ASN A 71 27.22 31.65 -4.21
CA ASN A 71 28.28 31.66 -5.20
C ASN A 71 27.86 32.14 -6.61
N GLY A 72 26.81 32.91 -6.72
CA GLY A 72 26.31 33.40 -8.01
C GLY A 72 25.66 32.32 -8.90
N ILE A 73 25.12 31.25 -8.29
CA ILE A 73 24.47 30.15 -9.01
C ILE A 73 23.08 30.53 -9.47
N PHE A 74 22.36 31.35 -8.67
CA PHE A 74 21.00 31.76 -8.95
C PHE A 74 20.94 33.22 -9.38
N SER A 75 20.12 33.51 -10.37
CA SER A 75 19.92 34.88 -10.87
C SER A 75 18.99 35.72 -9.99
N SER A 76 18.31 35.12 -9.04
CA SER A 76 17.40 35.75 -8.11
C SER A 76 17.33 34.98 -6.80
N PRO A 77 16.88 35.59 -5.69
CA PRO A 77 16.67 34.89 -4.43
C PRO A 77 15.76 33.69 -4.62
N GLN A 78 16.20 32.54 -4.11
CA GLN A 78 15.46 31.30 -4.20
C GLN A 78 14.88 30.89 -2.85
N LYS A 79 13.72 30.28 -2.89
CA LYS A 79 13.20 29.49 -1.75
C LYS A 79 13.92 28.16 -1.73
N TYR A 80 14.03 27.55 -0.57
CA TYR A 80 14.57 26.22 -0.46
C TYR A 80 13.84 25.43 0.63
N ALA A 81 13.90 24.14 0.47
CA ALA A 81 13.37 23.17 1.43
C ALA A 81 14.46 22.18 1.79
N VAL A 82 14.54 21.79 3.04
CA VAL A 82 15.52 20.81 3.52
C VAL A 82 14.84 19.48 3.74
N SER A 83 15.36 18.41 3.12
CA SER A 83 14.85 17.07 3.32
C SER A 83 15.17 16.58 4.73
N LEU A 84 14.37 15.62 5.21
CA LEU A 84 14.52 15.08 6.53
C LEU A 84 15.76 14.21 6.70
N LYS A 85 16.29 14.20 7.95
CA LYS A 85 17.47 13.41 8.32
C LYS A 85 17.23 11.91 8.19
N GLU A 86 18.29 11.22 7.77
CA GLU A 86 18.75 9.84 7.93
C GLU A 86 17.76 8.67 8.11
N LYS A 87 16.54 8.86 8.56
CA LYS A 87 15.66 7.74 8.92
C LYS A 87 14.38 7.66 8.12
N ARG A 88 14.28 8.42 7.05
CA ARG A 88 13.08 8.49 6.22
C ARG A 88 13.44 8.17 4.79
N GLY A 89 12.56 7.46 4.14
CA GLY A 89 12.70 7.13 2.73
C GLY A 89 12.82 8.36 1.84
N PRO A 90 13.11 8.20 0.56
CA PRO A 90 13.29 9.30 -0.36
C PRO A 90 12.06 10.19 -0.40
N GLN A 91 12.25 11.48 -0.21
CA GLN A 91 11.20 12.48 -0.39
C GLN A 91 10.97 12.75 -1.86
N LYS A 92 9.77 13.17 -2.20
CA LYS A 92 9.42 13.53 -3.58
C LYS A 92 9.03 15.00 -3.67
N VAL A 93 9.31 15.59 -4.81
CA VAL A 93 8.80 16.91 -5.19
C VAL A 93 8.02 16.79 -6.48
N ARG A 94 6.92 17.55 -6.61
CA ARG A 94 6.16 17.64 -7.85
C ARG A 94 6.45 18.96 -8.53
N MET A 95 6.76 18.89 -9.81
CA MET A 95 7.03 20.07 -10.62
C MET A 95 5.73 20.75 -11.05
N GLY A 96 5.63 22.06 -10.84
CA GLY A 96 4.50 22.88 -11.31
C GLY A 96 4.63 23.29 -12.79
N ASN A 97 5.80 23.17 -13.39
CA ASN A 97 6.09 23.43 -14.81
C ASN A 97 7.35 22.71 -15.26
N ASP A 98 7.54 22.61 -16.56
CA ASP A 98 8.77 22.07 -17.15
C ASP A 98 9.98 22.89 -16.72
N GLY A 99 11.09 22.23 -16.40
CA GLY A 99 12.33 22.91 -16.04
C GLY A 99 13.35 22.02 -15.35
N ASN A 100 14.43 22.62 -14.89
CA ASN A 100 15.45 21.93 -14.13
C ASN A 100 15.21 22.07 -12.63
N LEU A 101 15.13 20.94 -11.94
CA LEU A 101 15.17 20.89 -10.49
C LEU A 101 16.63 20.92 -10.04
N ILE A 102 16.94 21.72 -9.03
CA ILE A 102 18.25 21.77 -8.39
C ILE A 102 18.14 21.27 -6.96
N ILE A 103 19.04 20.39 -6.60
CA ILE A 103 19.21 19.94 -5.22
C ILE A 103 20.68 20.10 -4.79
N ALA A 104 20.89 20.19 -3.50
CA ALA A 104 22.21 20.06 -2.91
C ALA A 104 22.25 18.83 -2.01
N SER A 105 23.30 18.04 -2.15
CA SER A 105 23.54 16.81 -1.36
C SER A 105 25.00 16.73 -0.97
N GLN A 106 25.29 16.06 0.13
CA GLN A 106 26.66 15.74 0.52
C GLN A 106 27.29 14.67 -0.38
N ALA A 107 26.48 13.91 -1.10
CA ALA A 107 26.97 12.95 -2.07
C ALA A 107 27.59 13.66 -3.28
N GLU A 108 28.80 13.26 -3.66
CA GLU A 108 29.46 13.80 -4.85
C GLU A 108 28.84 13.31 -6.16
N CYS A 109 28.28 12.12 -6.15
CA CYS A 109 27.67 11.51 -7.34
C CYS A 109 26.25 11.03 -7.04
N LEU A 110 25.30 11.51 -7.83
CA LEU A 110 23.90 11.07 -7.85
C LEU A 110 23.48 10.59 -9.26
N GLY A 111 24.45 10.23 -10.10
CA GLY A 111 24.21 9.82 -11.49
C GLY A 111 23.32 8.60 -11.62
N CYS A 112 23.41 7.64 -10.69
CA CYS A 112 22.53 6.47 -10.64
C CYS A 112 21.03 6.81 -10.44
N TRP A 113 20.74 8.02 -9.94
CA TRP A 113 19.38 8.56 -9.78
C TRP A 113 18.98 9.50 -10.94
N GLY A 114 19.81 9.60 -11.97
CA GLY A 114 19.58 10.48 -13.12
C GLY A 114 19.85 11.96 -12.82
N TRP A 115 20.62 12.28 -11.78
CA TRP A 115 21.05 13.64 -11.46
C TRP A 115 22.42 13.94 -12.01
N ARG A 116 22.60 15.14 -12.57
CA ARG A 116 23.87 15.63 -13.08
C ARG A 116 24.47 16.63 -12.11
N ARG A 117 25.73 16.43 -11.71
CA ARG A 117 26.46 17.39 -10.88
C ARG A 117 26.74 18.69 -11.66
N THR A 118 26.53 19.84 -11.04
CA THR A 118 26.79 21.14 -11.68
C THR A 118 28.28 21.59 -11.59
N GLY A 119 29.04 21.03 -10.67
CA GLY A 119 30.39 21.47 -10.31
C GLY A 119 30.44 22.44 -9.14
N ASP A 120 29.29 23.01 -8.74
CA ASP A 120 29.20 23.96 -7.64
C ASP A 120 28.96 23.25 -6.31
N SER A 121 29.33 23.91 -5.23
CA SER A 121 29.17 23.41 -3.87
C SER A 121 29.15 24.56 -2.86
N PHE A 122 28.61 24.30 -1.68
CA PHE A 122 28.68 25.21 -0.53
C PHE A 122 28.87 24.42 0.76
N VAL A 123 29.25 25.11 1.84
CA VAL A 123 29.43 24.52 3.17
C VAL A 123 28.28 24.98 4.06
N MET A 124 27.69 24.02 4.79
CA MET A 124 26.64 24.25 5.75
C MET A 124 26.83 23.33 6.95
N ASN A 125 26.91 23.89 8.17
CA ASN A 125 27.25 23.15 9.39
C ASN A 125 28.53 22.28 9.25
N ASP A 126 29.59 22.87 8.72
CA ASP A 126 30.88 22.20 8.45
C ASP A 126 30.81 21.02 7.46
N LEU A 127 29.70 20.86 6.76
CA LEU A 127 29.50 19.82 5.78
C LEU A 127 29.43 20.42 4.37
N THR A 128 30.13 19.81 3.42
CA THR A 128 30.08 20.24 2.03
C THR A 128 28.86 19.65 1.32
N TYR A 129 28.12 20.49 0.63
CA TYR A 129 26.98 20.13 -0.19
C TYR A 129 27.28 20.42 -1.66
N HIS A 130 27.13 19.42 -2.50
CA HIS A 130 27.32 19.50 -3.94
C HIS A 130 25.97 19.72 -4.63
N LEU A 131 25.94 20.60 -5.62
CA LEU A 131 24.72 20.90 -6.37
C LEU A 131 24.57 19.92 -7.54
N HIS A 132 23.35 19.41 -7.65
CA HIS A 132 22.93 18.52 -8.73
C HIS A 132 21.67 19.04 -9.39
N THR A 133 21.52 18.77 -10.68
CA THR A 133 20.37 19.19 -11.48
C THR A 133 19.78 18.02 -12.24
N LYS A 134 18.47 18.07 -12.43
CA LYS A 134 17.71 17.11 -13.25
C LYS A 134 16.64 17.84 -14.03
N GLU A 135 16.54 17.59 -15.33
CA GLU A 135 15.44 18.07 -16.16
C GLU A 135 14.17 17.30 -15.81
N CYS A 136 13.09 18.02 -15.56
CA CYS A 136 11.81 17.46 -15.10
C CYS A 136 10.65 18.08 -15.84
N LYS A 137 9.53 17.37 -15.94
CA LYS A 137 8.32 17.81 -16.61
C LYS A 137 7.24 18.27 -15.62
N THR A 138 6.31 19.07 -16.12
CA THR A 138 5.11 19.46 -15.37
C THR A 138 4.41 18.22 -14.80
N ASP A 139 4.00 18.32 -13.54
CA ASP A 139 3.35 17.26 -12.76
C ASP A 139 4.21 16.00 -12.55
N GLU A 140 5.46 16.00 -12.97
CA GLU A 140 6.40 14.90 -12.66
C GLU A 140 6.73 14.89 -11.17
N TRP A 141 6.59 13.73 -10.54
CA TRP A 141 7.08 13.48 -9.20
C TRP A 141 8.54 13.03 -9.24
N VAL A 142 9.40 13.84 -8.70
CA VAL A 142 10.85 13.60 -8.70
C VAL A 142 11.30 13.14 -7.33
N VAL A 143 11.94 11.99 -7.28
CA VAL A 143 12.54 11.45 -6.05
C VAL A 143 13.79 12.25 -5.71
N ILE A 144 13.85 12.73 -4.47
CA ILE A 144 15.03 13.37 -3.91
C ILE A 144 15.92 12.26 -3.32
N PRO A 145 17.12 12.02 -3.85
CA PRO A 145 17.96 10.92 -3.41
C PRO A 145 18.31 11.04 -1.93
N HIS A 146 18.18 9.94 -1.22
CA HIS A 146 18.70 9.79 0.14
C HIS A 146 19.92 8.87 0.09
N VAL A 147 21.08 9.38 0.50
CA VAL A 147 22.31 8.61 0.55
C VAL A 147 22.67 8.34 2.00
N ALA A 148 22.81 7.07 2.36
CA ALA A 148 23.12 6.66 3.73
C ALA A 148 24.43 7.26 4.23
N GLY A 149 24.43 7.68 5.49
CA GLY A 149 25.58 8.36 6.10
C GLY A 149 25.75 9.82 5.69
N HIS A 150 24.87 10.32 4.81
CA HIS A 150 24.82 11.72 4.43
C HIS A 150 23.57 12.38 5.03
N TYR A 151 23.72 13.63 5.44
CA TYR A 151 22.63 14.43 5.97
C TYR A 151 21.70 14.91 4.85
N SER A 152 20.66 15.57 5.24
CA SER A 152 19.58 16.08 4.42
C SER A 152 20.00 16.64 3.06
N SER A 153 19.22 16.41 2.03
CA SER A 153 19.31 17.16 0.76
C SER A 153 18.57 18.48 0.87
N VAL A 154 19.02 19.48 0.15
CA VAL A 154 18.38 20.80 0.05
C VAL A 154 17.79 20.93 -1.36
N VAL A 155 16.53 21.29 -1.46
CA VAL A 155 15.82 21.49 -2.73
C VAL A 155 15.62 22.99 -2.93
N PHE A 156 15.87 23.50 -4.13
CA PHE A 156 15.72 24.91 -4.47
C PHE A 156 14.62 25.14 -5.50
N GLY A 157 13.85 26.20 -5.33
CA GLY A 157 12.79 26.60 -6.25
C GLY A 157 12.32 28.03 -6.04
N SER A 158 11.70 28.63 -7.05
CA SER A 158 11.16 29.99 -6.97
C SER A 158 9.90 30.06 -6.11
N ASN A 159 9.11 29.01 -6.11
CA ASN A 159 7.91 28.87 -5.28
C ASN A 159 7.81 27.43 -4.80
N ILE A 160 7.93 27.23 -3.48
CA ILE A 160 7.84 25.92 -2.85
C ILE A 160 6.59 25.91 -1.99
N ARG A 161 5.68 24.99 -2.29
CA ARG A 161 4.48 24.74 -1.50
C ARG A 161 4.59 23.35 -0.88
N VAL A 162 4.44 23.27 0.44
CA VAL A 162 4.30 22.00 1.14
C VAL A 162 2.87 21.54 0.98
N VAL A 163 2.68 20.36 0.42
CA VAL A 163 1.37 19.72 0.34
C VAL A 163 1.32 18.57 1.34
N PRO A 164 0.13 18.28 1.89
CA PRO A 164 -0.07 17.05 2.65
C PRO A 164 0.41 15.87 1.82
N ASP A 165 0.98 14.86 2.49
CA ASP A 165 1.49 13.67 1.84
C ASP A 165 0.35 12.75 1.35
N ASP A 166 -0.36 13.19 0.29
CA ASP A 166 -1.37 12.40 -0.40
C ASP A 166 -0.76 11.41 -1.40
N LEU A 167 0.58 11.38 -1.55
CA LEU A 167 1.27 10.44 -2.44
C LEU A 167 0.98 8.98 -2.09
N HIS A 168 0.75 8.73 -0.82
CA HIS A 168 0.46 7.40 -0.30
C HIS A 168 -1.05 7.15 -0.18
N GLY A 169 -1.88 8.03 -0.73
CA GLY A 169 -3.32 8.09 -0.52
C GLY A 169 -3.69 9.06 0.62
N LYS A 170 -4.97 9.44 0.68
CA LYS A 170 -5.48 10.35 1.73
C LYS A 170 -5.39 9.65 3.09
N LEU A 171 -4.69 10.26 4.03
CA LEU A 171 -4.52 9.72 5.38
C LEU A 171 -5.84 9.82 6.16
N LEU A 172 -6.35 8.69 6.65
CA LEU A 172 -7.50 8.60 7.55
C LEU A 172 -7.06 8.53 9.01
N ALA A 173 -6.03 7.75 9.27
CA ALA A 173 -5.46 7.58 10.60
C ALA A 173 -4.04 7.01 10.54
N LYS A 174 -3.29 7.18 11.62
CA LYS A 174 -1.95 6.61 11.79
C LYS A 174 -1.74 6.03 13.19
N VAL A 175 -0.84 5.08 13.28
CA VAL A 175 -0.34 4.55 14.56
C VAL A 175 0.97 5.24 14.93
N ASP A 176 1.27 5.32 16.22
CA ASP A 176 2.53 5.86 16.70
C ASP A 176 3.63 4.80 16.58
N VAL A 177 4.50 4.95 15.58
CA VAL A 177 5.61 4.02 15.33
C VAL A 177 6.62 3.95 16.48
N LEU A 178 6.71 5.00 17.32
CA LEU A 178 7.62 5.03 18.46
C LEU A 178 7.16 4.14 19.62
N ARG A 179 5.87 3.82 19.68
CA ARG A 179 5.31 2.97 20.75
C ARG A 179 5.52 1.47 20.55
N GLY A 180 6.07 1.05 19.41
CA GLY A 180 6.39 -0.33 19.10
C GLY A 180 5.20 -1.29 19.12
N GLY A 181 5.14 -2.23 18.18
CA GLY A 181 4.20 -3.35 18.17
C GLY A 181 2.79 -3.09 17.66
N SER A 182 2.33 -1.86 17.52
CA SER A 182 1.04 -1.55 16.88
C SER A 182 1.21 -1.29 15.40
N HIS A 183 0.35 -1.85 14.59
CA HIS A 183 0.27 -1.58 13.15
C HIS A 183 -1.18 -1.58 12.68
N VAL A 184 -1.46 -0.90 11.59
CA VAL A 184 -2.78 -0.90 10.95
C VAL A 184 -3.06 -2.27 10.34
N SER A 185 -4.22 -2.83 10.64
CA SER A 185 -4.68 -4.10 10.07
C SER A 185 -6.18 -4.05 9.75
N ASN A 186 -6.69 -5.07 9.05
CA ASN A 186 -8.11 -5.25 8.73
C ASN A 186 -8.76 -4.00 8.09
N ALA A 187 -8.09 -3.37 7.13
CA ALA A 187 -8.64 -2.24 6.38
C ALA A 187 -9.87 -2.67 5.57
N SER A 188 -11.05 -2.12 5.82
CA SER A 188 -12.29 -2.41 5.10
C SER A 188 -13.08 -1.14 4.77
N ILE A 189 -13.82 -1.15 3.65
CA ILE A 189 -14.63 -0.01 3.20
C ILE A 189 -15.95 -0.48 2.60
N THR A 190 -17.01 0.29 2.84
CA THR A 190 -18.32 0.13 2.20
C THR A 190 -18.99 1.48 1.97
N ILE A 191 -20.07 1.50 1.19
CA ILE A 191 -20.93 2.67 0.99
C ILE A 191 -22.26 2.37 1.68
N LEU A 192 -22.68 3.24 2.59
CA LEU A 192 -23.96 3.15 3.28
C LEU A 192 -25.12 3.51 2.34
N PRO A 193 -26.38 3.13 2.66
CA PRO A 193 -27.53 3.41 1.80
C PRO A 193 -27.78 4.89 1.51
N ASP A 194 -27.33 5.79 2.38
CA ASP A 194 -27.42 7.24 2.21
C ASP A 194 -26.27 7.83 1.36
N GLY A 195 -25.35 6.98 0.87
CA GLY A 195 -24.19 7.37 0.09
C GLY A 195 -22.94 7.74 0.90
N THR A 196 -23.02 7.68 2.23
CA THR A 196 -21.86 7.90 3.12
C THR A 196 -20.83 6.78 2.93
N TYR A 197 -19.56 7.13 2.78
CA TYR A 197 -18.48 6.14 2.82
C TYR A 197 -18.17 5.80 4.27
N LEU A 198 -18.09 4.52 4.57
CA LEU A 198 -17.67 4.02 5.88
C LEU A 198 -16.44 3.14 5.72
N ALA A 199 -15.36 3.51 6.37
CA ALA A 199 -14.10 2.77 6.40
C ALA A 199 -13.77 2.34 7.82
N SER A 200 -13.03 1.24 7.96
CA SER A 200 -12.60 0.77 9.27
C SER A 200 -11.22 0.12 9.24
N CYS A 201 -10.53 0.16 10.36
CA CYS A 201 -9.27 -0.56 10.56
C CYS A 201 -9.04 -0.87 12.03
N ASN A 202 -8.06 -1.75 12.30
CA ASN A 202 -7.52 -1.99 13.64
C ASN A 202 -6.15 -1.33 13.80
N GLY A 203 -5.70 -1.21 15.05
CA GLY A 203 -4.35 -0.78 15.42
C GLY A 203 -4.18 0.71 15.64
N VAL A 204 -5.11 1.54 15.19
CA VAL A 204 -5.02 3.02 15.26
C VAL A 204 -5.27 3.57 16.68
N ALA A 205 -5.97 2.81 17.50
CA ALA A 205 -6.16 3.13 18.90
C ALA A 205 -6.06 1.84 19.72
N SER A 206 -5.83 1.95 21.02
CA SER A 206 -5.86 0.81 21.95
C SER A 206 -7.28 0.26 22.17
N SER A 207 -8.14 0.38 21.16
CA SER A 207 -9.54 -0.04 21.20
C SER A 207 -9.66 -1.55 21.12
N ARG A 208 -10.63 -2.08 21.83
CA ARG A 208 -11.00 -3.50 21.80
C ARG A 208 -11.80 -3.87 20.55
N TYR A 209 -12.10 -2.90 19.69
CA TYR A 209 -12.94 -3.02 18.51
C TYR A 209 -12.35 -2.21 17.35
N PRO A 210 -12.80 -2.42 16.11
CA PRO A 210 -12.36 -1.66 14.95
C PRO A 210 -12.61 -0.15 15.12
N SER A 211 -11.69 0.67 14.65
CA SER A 211 -11.93 2.10 14.49
C SER A 211 -12.68 2.34 13.19
N PHE A 212 -13.77 3.12 13.25
CA PHE A 212 -14.59 3.47 12.10
C PHE A 212 -14.40 4.94 11.73
N PHE A 213 -14.42 5.21 10.43
CA PHE A 213 -14.28 6.55 9.84
C PHE A 213 -15.35 6.72 8.77
N GLN A 214 -15.98 7.88 8.71
CA GLN A 214 -17.02 8.19 7.73
C GLN A 214 -16.68 9.43 6.92
N SER A 215 -17.15 9.45 5.68
CA SER A 215 -17.11 10.61 4.79
C SER A 215 -18.48 10.79 4.13
N THR A 216 -19.04 11.99 4.23
CA THR A 216 -20.31 12.39 3.60
C THR A 216 -20.10 13.20 2.32
N ASP A 217 -18.86 13.48 1.96
CA ASP A 217 -18.44 14.32 0.85
C ASP A 217 -17.59 13.56 -0.19
N LYS A 218 -17.91 12.28 -0.37
CA LYS A 218 -17.27 11.41 -1.37
C LYS A 218 -15.76 11.22 -1.18
N GLY A 219 -15.31 11.21 0.08
CA GLY A 219 -13.93 10.95 0.46
C GLY A 219 -13.06 12.20 0.58
N GLU A 220 -13.62 13.41 0.42
CA GLU A 220 -12.84 14.65 0.55
C GLU A 220 -12.44 14.91 2.01
N THR A 221 -13.36 14.67 2.94
CA THR A 221 -13.07 14.75 4.38
C THR A 221 -13.52 13.50 5.13
N TRP A 222 -12.85 13.18 6.21
CA TRP A 222 -13.13 12.00 7.02
C TRP A 222 -13.21 12.35 8.50
N THR A 223 -14.21 11.79 9.16
CA THR A 223 -14.40 11.94 10.60
C THR A 223 -14.48 10.57 11.27
N LYS A 224 -13.92 10.45 12.47
CA LYS A 224 -14.02 9.22 13.25
C LYS A 224 -15.45 9.04 13.76
N VAL A 225 -16.02 7.86 13.58
CA VAL A 225 -17.33 7.50 14.12
C VAL A 225 -17.21 7.23 15.61
N HIS A 226 -18.05 7.85 16.40
CA HIS A 226 -18.19 7.50 17.82
C HIS A 226 -19.06 6.25 17.94
N VAL A 227 -18.49 5.18 18.47
CA VAL A 227 -19.21 3.93 18.73
C VAL A 227 -19.71 3.96 20.17
N GLU A 228 -21.03 3.87 20.34
CA GLU A 228 -21.70 3.96 21.66
C GLU A 228 -21.65 2.63 22.41
N ASN A 229 -21.93 1.54 21.70
CA ASN A 229 -21.78 0.20 22.23
C ASN A 229 -21.12 -0.73 21.19
N TYR A 230 -20.09 -1.43 21.61
CA TYR A 230 -19.51 -2.54 20.87
C TYR A 230 -19.34 -3.72 21.81
N PRO A 231 -19.88 -4.89 21.47
CA PRO A 231 -19.83 -6.05 22.35
C PRO A 231 -18.38 -6.43 22.71
N LEU A 232 -18.15 -6.83 23.95
CA LEU A 232 -16.82 -7.18 24.43
C LEU A 232 -16.19 -8.34 23.66
N ASN A 233 -17.03 -9.29 23.23
CA ASN A 233 -16.64 -10.45 22.43
C ASN A 233 -17.07 -10.30 20.96
N GLY A 234 -17.18 -9.05 20.47
CA GLY A 234 -17.60 -8.77 19.10
C GLY A 234 -16.53 -9.09 18.07
N VAL A 235 -16.88 -8.87 16.81
CA VAL A 235 -16.01 -9.04 15.65
C VAL A 235 -14.83 -8.07 15.71
N VAL A 236 -13.62 -8.57 15.66
CA VAL A 236 -12.39 -7.74 15.73
C VAL A 236 -11.40 -8.11 14.64
N ASN A 237 -11.35 -9.36 14.17
CA ASN A 237 -10.31 -9.82 13.27
C ASN A 237 -10.87 -10.44 11.98
N TYR A 238 -10.11 -10.38 10.89
CA TYR A 238 -10.44 -10.95 9.58
C TYR A 238 -11.84 -10.56 9.07
N TYR A 239 -12.28 -9.34 9.39
CA TYR A 239 -13.64 -8.91 9.11
C TYR A 239 -13.77 -8.15 7.78
N SER A 240 -15.01 -8.11 7.28
CA SER A 240 -15.42 -7.28 6.16
C SER A 240 -16.67 -6.49 6.52
N LEU A 241 -16.70 -5.22 6.11
CA LEU A 241 -17.90 -4.41 6.12
C LEU A 241 -18.69 -4.65 4.83
N PHE A 242 -19.99 -4.77 4.94
CA PHE A 242 -20.87 -4.83 3.78
C PHE A 242 -22.28 -4.34 4.14
N VAL A 243 -23.00 -3.88 3.12
CA VAL A 243 -24.41 -3.51 3.25
C VAL A 243 -25.27 -4.60 2.62
N HIS A 244 -26.28 -5.05 3.32
CA HIS A 244 -27.28 -5.97 2.81
C HIS A 244 -28.67 -5.51 3.27
N ARG A 245 -29.60 -5.35 2.30
CA ARG A 245 -30.99 -4.92 2.55
C ARG A 245 -31.12 -3.67 3.42
N GLY A 246 -30.26 -2.69 3.17
CA GLY A 246 -30.27 -1.40 3.85
C GLY A 246 -29.59 -1.36 5.22
N ALA A 247 -29.22 -2.50 5.80
CA ALA A 247 -28.47 -2.56 7.04
C ALA A 247 -26.97 -2.76 6.80
N LEU A 248 -26.16 -2.22 7.68
CA LEU A 248 -24.72 -2.42 7.72
C LEU A 248 -24.38 -3.68 8.52
N TYR A 249 -23.47 -4.48 7.99
CA TYR A 249 -22.95 -5.67 8.66
C TYR A 249 -21.44 -5.63 8.76
N ILE A 250 -20.91 -6.27 9.81
CA ILE A 250 -19.51 -6.66 9.97
C ILE A 250 -19.46 -8.16 10.23
N MET A 251 -18.69 -8.89 9.41
CA MET A 251 -18.55 -10.34 9.56
C MET A 251 -17.07 -10.72 9.62
N GLY A 252 -16.66 -11.43 10.66
CA GLY A 252 -15.30 -11.84 10.92
C GLY A 252 -15.18 -12.65 12.21
N CYS A 253 -14.01 -12.58 12.85
CA CYS A 253 -13.69 -13.38 14.03
C CYS A 253 -13.44 -12.51 15.27
N THR A 254 -13.38 -13.16 16.45
CA THR A 254 -12.80 -12.58 17.66
C THR A 254 -11.31 -12.26 17.49
N LYS A 255 -10.73 -11.59 18.46
CA LYS A 255 -9.34 -11.12 18.40
C LYS A 255 -8.31 -12.25 18.19
N ASP A 256 -8.57 -13.41 18.75
CA ASP A 256 -7.72 -14.62 18.68
C ASP A 256 -8.00 -15.51 17.46
N GLY A 257 -8.94 -15.09 16.58
CA GLY A 257 -9.34 -15.88 15.41
C GLY A 257 -10.35 -16.98 15.70
N THR A 258 -10.75 -17.16 16.97
CA THR A 258 -11.88 -18.06 17.31
C THR A 258 -13.20 -17.42 16.94
N ASN A 259 -14.26 -18.22 16.86
CA ASN A 259 -15.64 -17.77 16.66
C ASN A 259 -15.86 -16.90 15.40
N MET A 260 -16.32 -17.49 14.34
CA MET A 260 -16.85 -16.73 13.20
C MET A 260 -18.17 -16.08 13.59
N MET A 261 -18.23 -14.75 13.46
CA MET A 261 -19.38 -13.97 13.92
C MET A 261 -19.83 -12.95 12.89
N ILE A 262 -21.07 -12.52 13.01
CA ILE A 262 -21.65 -11.42 12.26
C ILE A 262 -22.43 -10.49 13.21
N GLN A 263 -22.29 -9.19 12.99
CA GLN A 263 -23.02 -8.17 13.74
C GLN A 263 -23.71 -7.22 12.76
N ARG A 264 -24.81 -6.64 13.19
CA ARG A 264 -25.60 -5.69 12.41
C ARG A 264 -25.66 -4.33 13.09
N SER A 265 -25.59 -3.28 12.29
CA SER A 265 -25.82 -1.89 12.68
C SER A 265 -26.88 -1.27 11.76
N GLU A 266 -27.79 -0.50 12.32
CA GLU A 266 -28.85 0.22 11.60
C GLU A 266 -28.62 1.75 11.62
N ASP A 267 -27.55 2.20 12.24
CA ASP A 267 -27.26 3.61 12.51
C ASP A 267 -25.86 4.05 12.00
N GLY A 268 -25.35 3.36 10.97
CA GLY A 268 -24.07 3.68 10.34
C GLY A 268 -22.85 3.33 11.19
N GLY A 269 -22.93 2.30 12.03
CA GLY A 269 -21.81 1.78 12.80
C GLY A 269 -21.65 2.39 14.20
N ARG A 270 -22.65 3.13 14.70
CA ARG A 270 -22.63 3.69 16.06
C ARG A 270 -23.01 2.65 17.11
N THR A 271 -23.99 1.83 16.80
CA THR A 271 -24.38 0.70 17.65
C THR A 271 -24.36 -0.61 16.89
N TRP A 272 -24.10 -1.71 17.58
CA TRP A 272 -23.95 -3.03 16.98
C TRP A 272 -24.68 -4.09 17.81
N THR A 273 -25.28 -5.08 17.12
CA THR A 273 -25.87 -6.24 17.80
C THR A 273 -24.80 -7.06 18.52
N ASP A 274 -25.17 -7.68 19.64
CA ASP A 274 -24.29 -8.57 20.41
C ASP A 274 -24.36 -10.02 19.86
N PRO A 275 -23.26 -10.57 19.34
CA PRO A 275 -23.23 -11.95 18.82
C PRO A 275 -23.07 -12.99 19.95
N ALA A 276 -23.97 -12.96 20.93
CA ALA A 276 -23.87 -13.75 22.15
C ALA A 276 -24.05 -15.26 21.93
N ASP A 277 -24.90 -15.65 20.96
CA ASP A 277 -25.24 -17.05 20.69
C ASP A 277 -25.55 -17.29 19.19
N GLU A 278 -25.89 -18.54 18.86
CA GLU A 278 -26.21 -18.99 17.49
C GLU A 278 -27.44 -18.33 16.86
N ASN A 279 -28.24 -17.61 17.63
CA ASN A 279 -29.43 -16.88 17.14
C ASN A 279 -29.18 -15.37 17.01
N SER A 280 -28.07 -14.89 17.51
CA SER A 280 -27.73 -13.46 17.60
C SER A 280 -26.46 -13.03 16.87
N GLY A 281 -25.79 -13.96 16.16
CA GLY A 281 -24.64 -13.63 15.31
C GLY A 281 -23.40 -14.49 15.52
N LEU A 282 -23.37 -15.40 16.48
CA LEU A 282 -22.30 -16.39 16.62
C LEU A 282 -22.52 -17.54 15.59
N ILE A 283 -21.83 -17.47 14.46
CA ILE A 283 -22.05 -18.40 13.34
C ILE A 283 -21.32 -19.73 13.53
N SER A 284 -20.14 -19.73 14.13
CA SER A 284 -19.36 -20.94 14.40
C SER A 284 -18.36 -20.68 15.53
N THR A 285 -18.13 -21.69 16.36
CA THR A 285 -17.14 -21.68 17.45
C THR A 285 -15.79 -22.27 17.03
N ASP A 286 -15.59 -22.57 15.75
CA ASP A 286 -14.35 -23.09 15.22
C ASP A 286 -13.29 -21.96 15.11
N VAL A 287 -12.03 -22.32 14.87
CA VAL A 287 -10.94 -21.39 14.68
C VAL A 287 -10.78 -21.07 13.19
N PHE A 288 -10.71 -19.79 12.86
CA PHE A 288 -10.61 -19.32 11.49
C PHE A 288 -9.40 -18.41 11.30
N HIS A 289 -8.81 -18.53 10.12
CA HIS A 289 -7.95 -17.54 9.52
C HIS A 289 -8.69 -16.85 8.37
N GLY A 290 -8.22 -15.69 7.95
CA GLY A 290 -8.76 -14.98 6.80
C GLY A 290 -8.16 -13.60 6.63
N ALA A 291 -8.83 -12.81 5.82
CA ALA A 291 -8.54 -11.41 5.58
C ALA A 291 -9.84 -10.63 5.39
N VAL A 292 -9.70 -9.34 5.14
CA VAL A 292 -10.80 -8.52 4.62
C VAL A 292 -11.05 -8.92 3.17
N VAL A 293 -12.14 -9.64 2.94
CA VAL A 293 -12.51 -10.19 1.63
C VAL A 293 -13.98 -9.91 1.33
N PRO A 294 -14.40 -9.82 0.07
CA PRO A 294 -15.78 -9.50 -0.27
C PRO A 294 -16.80 -10.49 0.28
N VAL A 295 -17.93 -9.98 0.75
CA VAL A 295 -19.19 -10.72 0.84
C VAL A 295 -19.95 -10.45 -0.44
N VAL A 296 -20.26 -11.50 -1.21
CA VAL A 296 -20.85 -11.39 -2.54
C VAL A 296 -22.25 -11.97 -2.53
N GLU A 297 -23.24 -11.22 -3.06
CA GLU A 297 -24.59 -11.71 -3.27
C GLU A 297 -24.74 -12.25 -4.69
N ALA A 298 -25.07 -13.52 -4.82
CA ALA A 298 -25.34 -14.18 -6.10
C ALA A 298 -26.16 -15.45 -5.93
N ASN A 299 -26.94 -15.78 -6.96
CA ASN A 299 -27.77 -17.00 -6.99
C ASN A 299 -28.70 -17.10 -5.76
N GLY A 300 -29.23 -15.96 -5.28
CA GLY A 300 -30.11 -15.88 -4.11
C GLY A 300 -29.40 -16.15 -2.77
N LYS A 301 -28.08 -16.07 -2.74
CA LYS A 301 -27.28 -16.28 -1.52
C LYS A 301 -26.19 -15.22 -1.36
N LEU A 302 -25.78 -15.01 -0.12
CA LEU A 302 -24.52 -14.37 0.24
C LEU A 302 -23.43 -15.43 0.34
N TRP A 303 -22.22 -15.06 -0.14
CA TRP A 303 -21.05 -15.92 -0.17
C TRP A 303 -19.85 -15.19 0.43
N ARG A 304 -19.11 -15.89 1.29
CA ARG A 304 -17.86 -15.39 1.89
C ARG A 304 -16.85 -16.50 1.99
N ALA A 305 -15.62 -16.21 1.56
CA ALA A 305 -14.48 -17.11 1.77
C ALA A 305 -13.90 -16.95 3.20
N ALA A 306 -13.36 -18.03 3.73
CA ALA A 306 -12.59 -18.09 4.96
C ALA A 306 -11.67 -19.33 4.93
N GLU A 307 -10.79 -19.47 5.91
CA GLU A 307 -10.00 -20.68 6.13
C GLU A 307 -10.24 -21.18 7.56
N ARG A 308 -10.42 -22.49 7.75
CA ARG A 308 -10.34 -23.09 9.06
C ARG A 308 -8.89 -23.28 9.46
N ALA A 309 -8.48 -22.69 10.58
CA ALA A 309 -7.13 -22.84 11.10
C ALA A 309 -7.04 -24.15 11.91
N ARG A 310 -6.18 -25.06 11.44
CA ARG A 310 -5.97 -26.38 12.05
C ARG A 310 -4.62 -26.50 12.77
N GLY A 311 -3.89 -25.39 12.91
CA GLY A 311 -2.59 -25.31 13.57
C GLY A 311 -2.00 -23.90 13.47
N ASP A 312 -0.75 -23.77 13.92
CA ASP A 312 -0.11 -22.46 14.14
C ASP A 312 0.59 -21.89 12.91
N ASP A 313 0.71 -22.65 11.81
CA ASP A 313 1.31 -22.16 10.58
C ASP A 313 0.30 -22.08 9.42
N PHE A 314 0.64 -21.31 8.39
CA PHE A 314 -0.25 -21.09 7.25
C PHE A 314 -0.56 -22.36 6.45
N SER A 315 0.28 -23.39 6.48
CA SER A 315 0.01 -24.67 5.80
C SER A 315 -1.17 -25.42 6.42
N LYS A 316 -1.54 -25.06 7.65
CA LYS A 316 -2.67 -25.62 8.40
C LYS A 316 -3.97 -24.81 8.21
N ASN A 317 -3.99 -23.83 7.34
CA ASN A 317 -5.19 -23.07 7.01
C ASN A 317 -5.91 -23.72 5.83
N HIS A 318 -7.07 -24.27 6.08
CA HIS A 318 -7.87 -25.02 5.11
C HIS A 318 -9.00 -24.16 4.55
N PRO A 319 -8.97 -23.81 3.25
CA PRO A 319 -10.02 -23.02 2.62
C PRO A 319 -11.41 -23.60 2.78
N VAL A 320 -12.37 -22.72 3.04
CA VAL A 320 -13.81 -23.00 3.05
C VAL A 320 -14.56 -21.84 2.39
N VAL A 321 -15.81 -22.10 1.99
CA VAL A 321 -16.74 -21.06 1.57
C VAL A 321 -17.99 -21.13 2.44
N MET A 322 -18.40 -20.00 2.97
CA MET A 322 -19.61 -19.83 3.76
C MET A 322 -20.72 -19.25 2.88
N SER A 323 -21.95 -19.71 3.08
CA SER A 323 -23.11 -19.17 2.37
C SER A 323 -24.36 -19.14 3.23
N CYS A 324 -25.20 -18.12 3.00
CA CYS A 324 -26.51 -17.94 3.62
C CYS A 324 -27.51 -17.53 2.54
N SER A 325 -28.78 -17.92 2.64
CA SER A 325 -29.82 -17.36 1.76
C SER A 325 -29.88 -15.86 1.93
N ALA A 326 -29.94 -15.11 0.82
CA ALA A 326 -30.07 -13.66 0.86
C ALA A 326 -31.37 -13.17 1.55
N ASP A 327 -32.39 -14.02 1.61
CA ASP A 327 -33.66 -13.72 2.26
C ASP A 327 -33.72 -14.13 3.75
N ALA A 328 -32.70 -14.84 4.23
CA ALA A 328 -32.67 -15.33 5.59
C ALA A 328 -32.13 -14.28 6.58
N ASP A 329 -32.42 -14.48 7.85
CA ASP A 329 -31.78 -13.72 8.93
C ASP A 329 -30.31 -14.13 9.04
N LEU A 330 -29.42 -13.20 8.71
CA LEU A 330 -27.97 -13.43 8.71
C LEU A 330 -27.39 -13.64 10.11
N LEU A 331 -28.10 -13.24 11.16
CA LEU A 331 -27.64 -13.39 12.55
C LEU A 331 -27.84 -14.81 13.08
N LYS A 332 -28.57 -15.67 12.38
CA LYS A 332 -28.82 -17.06 12.81
C LYS A 332 -27.85 -18.04 12.18
N ALA A 333 -27.06 -18.70 13.01
CA ALA A 333 -26.09 -19.71 12.56
C ALA A 333 -26.72 -20.82 11.72
N SER A 334 -27.94 -21.24 12.04
CA SER A 334 -28.69 -22.30 11.31
C SER A 334 -28.95 -21.95 9.83
N ASN A 335 -28.91 -20.67 9.46
CA ASN A 335 -29.09 -20.21 8.09
C ASN A 335 -27.78 -20.27 7.27
N TRP A 336 -26.65 -20.46 7.92
CA TRP A 336 -25.35 -20.54 7.26
C TRP A 336 -24.94 -21.97 6.94
N THR A 337 -24.37 -22.14 5.78
CA THR A 337 -23.73 -23.39 5.35
C THR A 337 -22.24 -23.11 5.18
N ILE A 338 -21.39 -23.91 5.79
CA ILE A 338 -19.93 -23.91 5.58
C ILE A 338 -19.60 -25.13 4.72
N SER A 339 -18.84 -24.96 3.66
CA SER A 339 -18.40 -26.03 2.79
C SER A 339 -17.49 -27.03 3.51
N ASN A 340 -17.17 -28.16 2.88
CA ASN A 340 -16.02 -28.97 3.29
C ASN A 340 -14.73 -28.15 3.17
N GLU A 341 -13.68 -28.61 3.79
CA GLU A 341 -12.34 -28.04 3.74
C GLU A 341 -11.57 -28.54 2.51
N LEU A 342 -10.74 -27.68 1.94
CA LEU A 342 -9.65 -28.13 1.07
C LEU A 342 -8.46 -28.49 1.97
N ASN A 343 -8.26 -29.81 2.17
CA ASN A 343 -7.28 -30.31 3.12
C ASN A 343 -5.85 -29.98 2.70
N GLU A 344 -4.98 -30.00 3.69
CA GLU A 344 -3.54 -29.85 3.54
C GLU A 344 -2.97 -30.83 2.48
N LYS A 345 -2.25 -30.28 1.53
CA LYS A 345 -1.57 -31.02 0.47
C LYS A 345 -0.49 -30.14 -0.15
N ASN A 346 0.60 -30.76 -0.60
CA ASN A 346 1.56 -30.12 -1.47
C ASN A 346 1.05 -30.17 -2.92
N TRP A 347 0.95 -29.01 -3.53
CA TRP A 347 0.53 -28.82 -4.91
C TRP A 347 1.70 -28.33 -5.73
N ASN A 348 1.87 -28.83 -6.95
CA ASN A 348 2.99 -28.44 -7.82
C ASN A 348 2.49 -27.71 -9.06
N TYR A 349 3.08 -26.55 -9.32
CA TYR A 349 2.77 -25.75 -10.50
C TYR A 349 3.96 -24.84 -10.87
N ASP A 350 4.31 -24.79 -12.16
CA ASP A 350 5.33 -23.89 -12.72
C ASP A 350 6.69 -23.96 -11.95
N GLY A 351 7.10 -25.17 -11.56
CA GLY A 351 8.35 -25.41 -10.83
C GLY A 351 8.34 -25.06 -9.34
N HIS A 352 7.18 -24.70 -8.79
CA HIS A 352 7.01 -24.36 -7.38
C HIS A 352 6.09 -25.36 -6.66
N THR A 353 6.36 -25.56 -5.36
CA THR A 353 5.48 -26.31 -4.47
C THR A 353 4.69 -25.36 -3.59
N PHE A 354 3.37 -25.44 -3.67
CA PHE A 354 2.44 -24.65 -2.89
C PHE A 354 1.92 -25.47 -1.70
N THR A 355 1.95 -24.89 -0.52
CA THR A 355 1.62 -25.59 0.73
C THR A 355 0.31 -25.14 1.34
N SER A 356 -0.20 -23.97 0.95
CA SER A 356 -1.47 -23.45 1.45
C SER A 356 -2.10 -22.43 0.50
N PHE A 357 -3.42 -22.28 0.62
CA PHE A 357 -4.20 -21.26 -0.05
C PHE A 357 -4.97 -20.48 1.01
N ILE A 358 -4.82 -19.17 1.03
CA ILE A 358 -5.40 -18.31 2.07
C ILE A 358 -5.97 -17.01 1.46
N GLU A 359 -6.69 -16.27 2.30
CA GLU A 359 -7.19 -14.92 1.98
C GLU A 359 -8.10 -14.90 0.74
N GLY A 360 -9.00 -15.90 0.67
CA GLY A 360 -9.80 -16.19 -0.50
C GLY A 360 -10.91 -15.18 -0.79
N ASN A 361 -11.23 -15.04 -2.07
CA ASN A 361 -12.33 -14.22 -2.58
C ASN A 361 -13.41 -15.12 -3.15
N ALA A 362 -14.63 -15.05 -2.61
CA ALA A 362 -15.79 -15.61 -3.27
C ALA A 362 -16.12 -14.78 -4.52
N VAL A 363 -16.13 -15.42 -5.69
CA VAL A 363 -16.35 -14.75 -6.98
C VAL A 363 -17.34 -15.54 -7.81
N VAL A 364 -18.25 -14.84 -8.48
CA VAL A 364 -19.23 -15.44 -9.39
C VAL A 364 -18.65 -15.46 -10.80
N GLY A 365 -18.50 -16.65 -11.36
CA GLY A 365 -18.09 -16.80 -12.76
C GLY A 365 -19.22 -16.43 -13.73
N ARG A 366 -18.90 -16.14 -14.98
CA ARG A 366 -19.87 -15.82 -16.05
C ARG A 366 -20.90 -16.93 -16.28
N ASN A 367 -20.55 -18.16 -15.94
CA ASN A 367 -21.46 -19.33 -15.99
C ASN A 367 -22.33 -19.48 -14.74
N GLY A 368 -22.31 -18.51 -13.81
CA GLY A 368 -23.02 -18.55 -12.54
C GLY A 368 -22.37 -19.45 -11.47
N ALA A 369 -21.26 -20.13 -11.78
CA ALA A 369 -20.54 -20.94 -10.80
C ALA A 369 -19.85 -20.03 -9.76
N ILE A 370 -19.78 -20.51 -8.53
CA ILE A 370 -19.05 -19.83 -7.47
C ILE A 370 -17.63 -20.41 -7.42
N TYR A 371 -16.67 -19.49 -7.37
CA TYR A 371 -15.26 -19.81 -7.17
C TYR A 371 -14.76 -19.14 -5.88
N ASN A 372 -13.78 -19.76 -5.25
CA ASN A 372 -12.95 -19.13 -4.23
C ASN A 372 -11.57 -18.93 -4.85
N ILE A 373 -11.17 -17.67 -5.07
CA ILE A 373 -9.85 -17.34 -5.63
C ILE A 373 -8.97 -16.88 -4.48
N LEU A 374 -7.88 -17.62 -4.25
CA LEU A 374 -7.05 -17.49 -3.07
C LEU A 374 -5.60 -17.16 -3.44
N ARG A 375 -4.97 -16.43 -2.56
CA ARG A 375 -3.53 -16.31 -2.51
C ARG A 375 -2.91 -17.70 -2.37
N ALA A 376 -1.97 -18.04 -3.25
CA ALA A 376 -1.24 -19.30 -3.20
C ALA A 376 0.14 -19.08 -2.55
N ASN A 377 0.39 -19.78 -1.44
CA ASN A 377 1.65 -19.72 -0.71
C ASN A 377 2.58 -20.84 -1.14
N ALA A 378 3.78 -20.47 -1.57
CA ALA A 378 4.89 -21.36 -1.84
C ALA A 378 6.10 -20.99 -0.97
N THR A 379 7.13 -21.81 -0.96
CA THR A 379 8.40 -21.53 -0.25
C THR A 379 9.00 -20.20 -0.69
N THR A 380 8.87 -19.86 -1.97
CA THR A 380 9.22 -18.55 -2.54
C THR A 380 7.94 -17.94 -3.07
N THR A 381 7.63 -16.69 -2.72
CA THR A 381 6.42 -16.01 -3.20
C THR A 381 6.44 -15.88 -4.72
N THR A 382 5.31 -16.22 -5.34
CA THR A 382 5.11 -16.22 -6.78
C THR A 382 3.97 -15.28 -7.18
N GLU A 383 3.80 -15.03 -8.48
CA GLU A 383 2.65 -14.30 -9.04
C GLU A 383 1.54 -15.30 -9.47
N VAL A 384 1.16 -16.20 -8.53
CA VAL A 384 0.21 -17.28 -8.76
C VAL A 384 -0.90 -17.25 -7.72
N ALA A 385 -2.13 -17.45 -8.15
CA ALA A 385 -3.30 -17.66 -7.30
C ALA A 385 -3.94 -19.03 -7.57
N ALA A 386 -4.77 -19.50 -6.66
CA ALA A 386 -5.53 -20.75 -6.78
C ALA A 386 -7.01 -20.45 -7.00
N LYS A 387 -7.62 -21.03 -8.06
CA LYS A 387 -9.04 -20.90 -8.38
C LYS A 387 -9.82 -22.13 -7.96
N VAL A 388 -10.23 -22.18 -6.70
CA VAL A 388 -11.00 -23.30 -6.13
C VAL A 388 -12.45 -23.20 -6.58
N ARG A 389 -13.00 -24.27 -7.13
CA ARG A 389 -14.40 -24.35 -7.58
C ARG A 389 -15.31 -24.79 -6.44
N LEU A 390 -16.46 -24.14 -6.32
CA LEU A 390 -17.55 -24.56 -5.42
C LEU A 390 -18.64 -25.31 -6.19
N ILE A 391 -19.08 -26.45 -5.66
CA ILE A 391 -20.18 -27.26 -6.19
C ILE A 391 -21.33 -27.20 -5.19
N GLY A 392 -22.43 -26.59 -5.62
CA GLY A 392 -23.54 -26.23 -4.71
C GLY A 392 -23.08 -25.24 -3.64
N SER A 393 -23.36 -25.52 -2.36
CA SER A 393 -22.89 -24.72 -1.22
C SER A 393 -22.04 -25.53 -0.23
N LYS A 394 -21.73 -26.79 -0.55
CA LYS A 394 -21.11 -27.74 0.39
C LYS A 394 -19.75 -28.26 -0.03
N TRP A 395 -19.44 -28.30 -1.33
CA TRP A 395 -18.27 -29.00 -1.81
C TRP A 395 -17.34 -28.04 -2.55
N ILE A 396 -16.09 -27.97 -2.13
CA ILE A 396 -15.02 -27.29 -2.86
C ILE A 396 -14.08 -28.29 -3.48
N TYR A 397 -13.56 -27.97 -4.66
CA TYR A 397 -12.67 -28.80 -5.46
C TYR A 397 -11.56 -27.96 -6.06
N PHE A 398 -10.35 -28.50 -6.09
CA PHE A 398 -9.18 -27.89 -6.70
C PHE A 398 -8.28 -28.97 -7.31
N SER A 399 -7.68 -28.65 -8.45
CA SER A 399 -6.63 -29.44 -9.08
C SER A 399 -5.48 -28.52 -9.53
N GLU A 400 -4.32 -29.09 -9.83
CA GLU A 400 -3.16 -28.29 -10.25
C GLU A 400 -3.38 -27.52 -11.55
N SER A 401 -4.34 -27.94 -12.39
CA SER A 401 -4.79 -27.17 -13.58
C SER A 401 -5.59 -25.91 -13.25
N ASP A 402 -5.99 -25.73 -12.00
CA ASP A 402 -6.77 -24.57 -11.54
C ASP A 402 -5.90 -23.44 -10.94
N PHE A 403 -4.57 -23.60 -10.99
CA PHE A 403 -3.68 -22.46 -10.74
C PHE A 403 -3.80 -21.43 -11.86
N ILE A 404 -3.71 -20.15 -11.48
CA ILE A 404 -3.78 -19.02 -12.41
C ILE A 404 -2.59 -18.09 -12.19
N LYS A 405 -1.97 -17.63 -13.28
CA LYS A 405 -0.98 -16.55 -13.23
C LYS A 405 -1.73 -15.24 -13.05
N MET A 406 -1.48 -14.56 -11.92
CA MET A 406 -2.17 -13.33 -11.57
C MET A 406 -1.17 -12.36 -10.95
N PRO A 407 -1.04 -11.12 -11.46
CA PRO A 407 -0.19 -10.12 -10.84
C PRO A 407 -0.56 -9.95 -9.36
N GLY A 408 0.39 -10.15 -8.45
CA GLY A 408 0.16 -10.12 -7.00
C GLY A 408 -0.55 -11.35 -6.42
N GLY A 409 -0.72 -12.44 -7.17
CA GLY A 409 -1.45 -13.66 -6.74
C GLY A 409 -0.86 -14.35 -5.50
N GLY A 410 0.42 -14.17 -5.22
CA GLY A 410 1.08 -14.63 -4.00
C GLY A 410 0.93 -13.69 -2.80
N LYS A 411 0.10 -12.66 -2.90
CA LYS A 411 -0.21 -11.70 -1.83
C LYS A 411 -1.73 -11.49 -1.72
N LYS A 412 -2.23 -10.82 -0.69
CA LYS A 412 -3.66 -10.54 -0.54
C LYS A 412 -4.16 -9.57 -1.60
N PHE A 413 -5.28 -9.90 -2.18
CA PHE A 413 -6.01 -9.10 -3.16
C PHE A 413 -7.52 -9.11 -2.88
N VAL A 414 -8.27 -8.22 -3.54
CA VAL A 414 -9.74 -8.23 -3.57
C VAL A 414 -10.22 -8.19 -5.01
N ILE A 415 -11.10 -9.11 -5.38
CA ILE A 415 -11.70 -9.23 -6.70
C ILE A 415 -13.18 -8.82 -6.64
N ARG A 416 -13.62 -8.00 -7.62
CA ARG A 416 -15.03 -7.68 -7.83
C ARG A 416 -15.37 -7.71 -9.32
N TYR A 417 -16.59 -8.11 -9.64
CA TYR A 417 -17.11 -8.09 -11.01
C TYR A 417 -17.82 -6.77 -11.28
N ASP A 418 -17.53 -6.15 -12.41
CA ASP A 418 -18.19 -4.96 -12.91
C ASP A 418 -19.08 -5.31 -14.11
N SER A 419 -20.38 -5.19 -13.93
CA SER A 419 -21.37 -5.49 -14.97
C SER A 419 -21.38 -4.48 -16.12
N VAL A 420 -20.82 -3.28 -15.93
CA VAL A 420 -20.76 -2.23 -16.96
C VAL A 420 -19.70 -2.56 -18.00
N SER A 421 -18.48 -2.90 -17.56
CA SER A 421 -17.40 -3.30 -18.44
C SER A 421 -17.41 -4.79 -18.78
N ASP A 422 -18.25 -5.60 -18.13
CA ASP A 422 -18.27 -7.06 -18.18
C ASP A 422 -16.88 -7.65 -17.87
N MET A 423 -16.21 -7.12 -16.83
CA MET A 423 -14.87 -7.49 -16.43
C MET A 423 -14.81 -7.77 -14.92
N TYR A 424 -13.86 -8.64 -14.56
CA TYR A 424 -13.40 -8.76 -13.18
C TYR A 424 -12.24 -7.81 -12.95
N TRP A 425 -12.27 -7.10 -11.83
CA TRP A 425 -11.26 -6.15 -11.42
C TRP A 425 -10.65 -6.58 -10.10
N ALA A 426 -9.36 -6.33 -9.93
CA ALA A 426 -8.66 -6.62 -8.70
C ALA A 426 -7.63 -5.54 -8.35
N LEU A 427 -7.56 -5.14 -7.08
CA LEU A 427 -6.43 -4.39 -6.56
C LEU A 427 -5.42 -5.36 -5.96
N THR A 428 -4.18 -5.29 -6.42
CA THR A 428 -3.12 -6.25 -6.10
C THR A 428 -1.76 -5.56 -5.93
N ASN A 429 -0.79 -6.30 -5.38
CA ASN A 429 0.60 -5.86 -5.28
C ASN A 429 1.52 -6.82 -6.06
N PRO A 430 1.76 -6.63 -7.34
CA PRO A 430 2.76 -7.43 -8.06
C PRO A 430 4.16 -7.14 -7.51
N ALA A 431 5.10 -8.06 -7.75
CA ALA A 431 6.49 -7.88 -7.43
C ALA A 431 7.30 -7.64 -8.70
N GLU A 432 8.20 -6.68 -8.66
CA GLU A 432 9.17 -6.45 -9.72
C GLU A 432 10.46 -7.25 -9.46
N GLU A 433 11.10 -7.69 -10.52
CA GLU A 433 12.45 -8.25 -10.47
C GLU A 433 13.46 -7.12 -10.65
N THR A 434 13.59 -6.27 -9.63
CA THR A 434 14.50 -5.13 -9.68
C THR A 434 15.53 -5.21 -8.57
N THR A 435 16.66 -4.55 -8.79
CA THR A 435 17.66 -4.32 -7.78
C THR A 435 17.32 -3.00 -7.09
N TYR A 436 17.07 -3.05 -5.79
CA TYR A 436 16.78 -1.86 -5.01
C TYR A 436 18.01 -1.33 -4.30
N TYR A 437 18.13 -0.02 -4.24
CA TYR A 437 19.19 0.67 -3.52
C TYR A 437 18.68 1.09 -2.14
N HIS A 438 19.30 0.58 -1.08
CA HIS A 438 18.96 0.95 0.29
C HIS A 438 20.25 1.17 1.10
N SER A 439 20.33 2.28 1.83
CA SER A 439 21.44 2.62 2.73
C SER A 439 22.84 2.55 2.07
N GLY A 440 22.94 2.94 0.81
CA GLY A 440 24.20 2.89 0.08
C GLY A 440 24.60 1.51 -0.44
N MET A 441 23.73 0.51 -0.30
CA MET A 441 23.96 -0.85 -0.78
C MET A 441 22.85 -1.31 -1.72
N TYR A 442 23.21 -2.07 -2.75
CA TYR A 442 22.26 -2.75 -3.61
C TYR A 442 21.82 -4.04 -2.94
N TYR A 443 20.52 -4.18 -2.69
CA TYR A 443 19.93 -5.41 -2.19
C TYR A 443 19.30 -6.18 -3.34
N GLN A 444 19.92 -7.30 -3.69
CA GLN A 444 19.27 -8.33 -4.50
C GLN A 444 18.61 -9.34 -3.57
N GLY A 445 17.40 -9.77 -3.92
CA GLY A 445 16.79 -10.90 -3.25
C GLY A 445 15.87 -10.58 -2.09
N LEU A 446 15.24 -9.38 -2.05
CA LEU A 446 14.07 -9.21 -1.19
C LEU A 446 12.97 -10.19 -1.63
N ASP A 447 12.41 -10.95 -0.67
CA ASP A 447 11.31 -11.87 -0.95
C ASP A 447 10.13 -11.13 -1.61
N LYS A 448 9.65 -11.65 -2.74
CA LYS A 448 8.54 -11.06 -3.50
C LYS A 448 7.28 -10.86 -2.66
N GLY A 449 7.05 -11.67 -1.63
CA GLY A 449 5.96 -11.52 -0.66
C GLY A 449 6.08 -10.29 0.23
N LEU A 450 7.29 -9.74 0.34
CA LEU A 450 7.57 -8.52 1.09
C LEU A 450 7.56 -7.26 0.21
N MET A 451 7.57 -7.39 -1.12
CA MET A 451 7.46 -6.26 -2.05
C MET A 451 6.00 -5.83 -2.15
N ARG A 452 5.65 -4.71 -1.53
CA ARG A 452 4.27 -4.19 -1.44
C ARG A 452 4.18 -2.71 -1.81
N ASN A 453 5.26 -2.20 -2.38
CA ASN A 453 5.46 -0.80 -2.76
C ASN A 453 4.76 -0.40 -4.06
N TRP A 454 4.09 -1.35 -4.72
CA TRP A 454 3.37 -1.15 -5.97
C TRP A 454 1.95 -1.66 -5.85
N LEU A 455 0.97 -0.77 -5.93
CA LEU A 455 -0.45 -1.08 -5.96
C LEU A 455 -0.96 -0.89 -7.38
N VAL A 456 -1.54 -1.93 -7.95
CA VAL A 456 -2.10 -1.90 -9.31
C VAL A 456 -3.55 -2.31 -9.34
N LEU A 457 -4.26 -1.81 -10.34
CA LEU A 457 -5.54 -2.32 -10.78
C LEU A 457 -5.29 -3.33 -11.89
N CYS A 458 -5.73 -4.56 -11.67
CA CYS A 458 -5.70 -5.64 -12.66
C CYS A 458 -7.11 -5.93 -13.16
N CYS A 459 -7.22 -6.50 -14.36
CA CYS A 459 -8.49 -6.96 -14.90
C CYS A 459 -8.40 -8.32 -15.58
N SER A 460 -9.55 -9.00 -15.68
CA SER A 460 -9.72 -10.28 -16.36
C SER A 460 -11.13 -10.41 -16.91
N LYS A 461 -11.27 -11.08 -18.07
CA LYS A 461 -12.58 -11.44 -18.63
C LYS A 461 -13.10 -12.79 -18.14
N ASP A 462 -12.23 -13.66 -17.64
CA ASP A 462 -12.53 -15.09 -17.48
C ASP A 462 -12.04 -15.67 -16.14
N LEU A 463 -11.47 -14.84 -15.28
CA LEU A 463 -10.84 -15.25 -14.01
C LEU A 463 -9.62 -16.17 -14.18
N VAL A 464 -9.05 -16.24 -15.38
CA VAL A 464 -7.87 -17.06 -15.71
C VAL A 464 -6.76 -16.18 -16.26
N ASN A 465 -7.09 -15.36 -17.25
CA ASN A 465 -6.16 -14.45 -17.90
C ASN A 465 -6.24 -13.07 -17.26
N TRP A 466 -5.22 -12.70 -16.50
CA TRP A 466 -5.13 -11.44 -15.78
C TRP A 466 -4.07 -10.55 -16.38
N GLU A 467 -4.37 -9.28 -16.51
CA GLU A 467 -3.41 -8.25 -16.92
C GLU A 467 -3.38 -7.07 -15.94
N THR A 468 -2.22 -6.47 -15.78
CA THR A 468 -2.08 -5.19 -15.10
C THR A 468 -2.67 -4.11 -16.01
N TYR A 469 -3.68 -3.41 -15.51
CA TYR A 469 -4.40 -2.41 -16.28
C TYR A 469 -3.89 -1.00 -16.01
N ARG A 470 -3.62 -0.70 -14.73
CA ARG A 470 -3.23 0.64 -14.28
C ARG A 470 -2.46 0.61 -12.97
N THR A 471 -1.38 1.38 -12.89
CA THR A 471 -0.71 1.67 -11.62
C THR A 471 -1.52 2.68 -10.83
N ILE A 472 -1.79 2.39 -9.57
CA ILE A 472 -2.51 3.28 -8.65
C ILE A 472 -1.53 4.08 -7.80
N VAL A 473 -0.60 3.38 -7.16
CA VAL A 473 0.49 3.99 -6.38
C VAL A 473 1.74 3.14 -6.58
N TYR A 474 2.87 3.81 -6.74
CA TYR A 474 4.17 3.16 -6.82
C TYR A 474 5.20 3.98 -6.04
N CYS A 475 6.06 3.30 -5.30
CA CYS A 475 7.25 3.89 -4.69
C CYS A 475 8.45 2.97 -4.95
N GLU A 476 9.59 3.55 -5.29
CA GLU A 476 10.80 2.78 -5.59
C GLU A 476 11.41 2.06 -4.38
N ASP A 477 11.07 2.48 -3.15
CA ASP A 477 11.56 1.86 -1.93
C ASP A 477 10.62 0.75 -1.43
N PRO A 478 10.98 -0.53 -1.55
CA PRO A 478 10.17 -1.65 -1.08
C PRO A 478 10.36 -1.98 0.40
N PHE A 479 11.33 -1.34 1.11
CA PHE A 479 11.66 -1.69 2.48
C PHE A 479 10.75 -1.00 3.50
N PHE A 480 10.39 0.26 3.22
CA PHE A 480 9.58 1.08 4.12
C PHE A 480 8.27 1.54 3.51
N HIS A 481 8.01 1.19 2.25
CA HIS A 481 6.75 1.52 1.58
C HIS A 481 5.95 0.25 1.26
N GLY A 482 4.64 0.32 1.53
CA GLY A 482 3.72 -0.75 1.20
C GLY A 482 2.28 -0.24 1.15
N TYR A 483 1.56 -0.55 0.08
CA TYR A 483 0.15 -0.21 -0.14
C TYR A 483 -0.64 -1.50 -0.21
N GLN A 484 -0.92 -2.08 0.94
CA GLN A 484 -1.23 -3.49 1.03
C GLN A 484 -2.58 -3.78 1.64
N TYR A 485 -3.02 -5.02 1.44
CA TYR A 485 -4.31 -5.50 1.93
C TYR A 485 -5.46 -4.56 1.54
N PRO A 486 -5.54 -4.14 0.25
CA PRO A 486 -6.62 -3.27 -0.19
C PRO A 486 -7.98 -3.93 0.03
N ASP A 487 -8.97 -3.14 0.49
CA ASP A 487 -10.38 -3.41 0.29
C ASP A 487 -10.99 -2.24 -0.48
N TRP A 488 -11.98 -2.52 -1.32
CA TRP A 488 -12.51 -1.53 -2.23
C TRP A 488 -13.92 -1.84 -2.71
N VAL A 489 -14.65 -0.82 -3.12
CA VAL A 489 -15.98 -0.94 -3.74
C VAL A 489 -16.13 0.02 -4.92
N PHE A 490 -17.11 -0.22 -5.78
CA PHE A 490 -17.45 0.71 -6.85
C PHE A 490 -18.28 1.88 -6.33
N ASP A 491 -18.00 3.09 -6.82
CA ASP A 491 -18.84 4.29 -6.69
C ASP A 491 -19.11 4.87 -8.09
N GLY A 492 -20.07 4.33 -8.79
CA GLY A 492 -20.39 4.68 -10.17
C GLY A 492 -19.25 4.35 -11.14
N ASN A 493 -18.61 5.40 -11.68
CA ASN A 493 -17.46 5.26 -12.57
C ASN A 493 -16.12 5.20 -11.85
N ASP A 494 -16.13 5.33 -10.54
CA ASP A 494 -14.93 5.35 -9.71
C ASP A 494 -14.82 4.05 -8.89
N ILE A 495 -13.60 3.75 -8.46
CA ILE A 495 -13.32 2.80 -7.38
C ILE A 495 -12.89 3.61 -6.17
N ILE A 496 -13.44 3.29 -5.02
CA ILE A 496 -12.96 3.77 -3.72
C ILE A 496 -12.32 2.62 -2.97
N ALA A 497 -11.14 2.85 -2.43
CA ALA A 497 -10.35 1.81 -1.78
C ALA A 497 -9.72 2.33 -0.49
N VAL A 498 -9.45 1.41 0.43
CA VAL A 498 -8.61 1.65 1.61
C VAL A 498 -7.47 0.65 1.65
N CYS A 499 -6.33 1.11 2.15
CA CYS A 499 -5.15 0.28 2.33
C CYS A 499 -4.60 0.44 3.75
N ARG A 500 -3.95 -0.59 4.24
CA ARG A 500 -2.95 -0.42 5.26
C ARG A 500 -1.66 -0.03 4.56
N THR A 501 -1.18 1.16 4.84
CA THR A 501 -0.06 1.78 4.13
C THR A 501 1.13 1.92 5.07
N ALA A 502 2.27 1.43 4.63
CA ALA A 502 3.54 1.71 5.25
C ALA A 502 4.24 2.82 4.48
N ALA A 503 4.60 3.87 5.17
CA ALA A 503 5.41 4.96 4.62
C ALA A 503 6.14 5.68 5.75
N PRO A 504 7.29 6.32 5.46
CA PRO A 504 7.95 7.19 6.40
C PRO A 504 7.05 8.34 6.86
N GLU A 505 7.16 8.74 8.11
CA GLU A 505 6.46 9.88 8.68
C GLU A 505 7.39 10.76 9.54
N ASP A 506 6.89 11.90 10.03
CA ASP A 506 7.64 12.88 10.82
C ASP A 506 8.32 12.30 12.07
N ARG A 507 7.79 11.23 12.62
CA ARG A 507 8.34 10.57 13.82
C ARG A 507 9.23 9.36 13.54
N GLY A 508 9.36 8.93 12.29
CA GLY A 508 10.23 7.82 11.93
C GLY A 508 9.72 6.94 10.80
N LEU A 509 10.39 5.82 10.64
CA LEU A 509 10.05 4.79 9.67
C LEU A 509 9.04 3.80 10.25
N PRO A 510 8.16 3.20 9.43
CA PRO A 510 7.45 2.00 9.85
C PRO A 510 8.46 0.90 10.23
N THR A 511 8.07 -0.02 11.10
CA THR A 511 8.94 -1.14 11.50
C THR A 511 9.42 -1.92 10.28
N ARG A 512 8.55 -2.09 9.31
CA ARG A 512 8.80 -2.66 7.99
C ARG A 512 7.59 -2.41 7.09
N GLN A 513 7.73 -2.60 5.80
CA GLN A 513 6.65 -2.43 4.83
C GLN A 513 5.38 -3.25 5.13
N HIS A 514 5.49 -4.41 5.80
CA HIS A 514 4.34 -5.21 6.18
C HIS A 514 3.58 -4.63 7.38
N ASP A 515 4.29 -4.07 8.36
CA ASP A 515 3.71 -3.54 9.59
C ASP A 515 3.39 -2.05 9.39
N ALA A 516 2.30 -1.84 8.67
CA ALA A 516 1.86 -0.54 8.19
C ALA A 516 1.52 0.44 9.33
N ASN A 517 1.98 1.67 9.19
CA ASN A 517 1.76 2.74 10.17
C ASN A 517 0.59 3.67 9.82
N MET A 518 0.05 3.58 8.60
CA MET A 518 -1.01 4.47 8.11
C MET A 518 -2.23 3.68 7.63
N PHE A 519 -3.41 4.25 7.83
CA PHE A 519 -4.65 3.87 7.19
C PHE A 519 -5.00 4.91 6.14
N THR A 520 -5.00 4.52 4.87
CA THR A 520 -5.16 5.46 3.75
C THR A 520 -6.36 5.12 2.89
N PHE A 521 -6.94 6.16 2.29
CA PHE A 521 -8.02 6.09 1.32
C PHE A 521 -7.50 6.48 -0.06
N HIS A 522 -7.98 5.77 -1.10
CA HIS A 522 -7.63 6.00 -2.50
C HIS A 522 -8.92 6.10 -3.32
N LYS A 523 -9.00 7.09 -4.20
CA LYS A 523 -10.08 7.24 -5.17
C LYS A 523 -9.53 7.11 -6.58
N ILE A 524 -9.92 6.05 -7.26
CA ILE A 524 -9.49 5.73 -8.62
C ILE A 524 -10.60 6.19 -9.55
N LYS A 525 -10.43 7.39 -10.09
CA LYS A 525 -11.43 8.02 -10.96
C LYS A 525 -11.45 7.34 -12.33
N ASN A 526 -12.65 7.19 -12.88
CA ASN A 526 -12.89 6.66 -14.22
C ASN A 526 -12.04 5.39 -14.49
N PHE A 527 -12.14 4.42 -13.59
CA PHE A 527 -11.24 3.26 -13.59
C PHE A 527 -11.31 2.41 -14.88
N ARG A 528 -12.40 2.52 -15.65
CA ARG A 528 -12.58 1.79 -16.92
C ARG A 528 -11.79 2.41 -18.08
N ASP A 529 -11.39 3.67 -17.95
CA ASP A 529 -10.66 4.38 -19.01
C ASP A 529 -9.18 3.99 -18.92
N LYS A 530 -8.61 3.52 -20.04
CA LYS A 530 -7.14 3.38 -20.12
C LYS A 530 -6.54 4.78 -20.02
N GLN A 531 -5.68 5.00 -19.03
CA GLN A 531 -4.79 6.16 -19.08
C GLN A 531 -3.70 5.86 -20.11
N GLU A 532 -3.54 6.77 -21.06
CA GLU A 532 -2.45 6.76 -22.03
C GLU A 532 -1.09 6.91 -21.35
#